data_0b4f14cb0ae7059c4e702adc0fc9c1e9
#
_entry.id   0b4f14cb0ae7059c4e702adc0fc9c1e9
#
_cell.length_a   1.000
_cell.length_b   1.000
_cell.length_c   1.000
_cell.angle_alpha   90.00
_cell.angle_beta   90.00
_cell.angle_gamma   90.00
#
_symmetry.space_group_name_H-M   'P 1'
#
loop_
_entity.id
_entity.type
_entity.pdbx_description
1 polymer ?
#
loop_
_entity_poly.entity_id
_entity_poly.type
_entity_poly.pdbx_seq_one_letter_code
_entity_poly.pdbx_strand_id
1 'polypeptide(L)'
;MKGIIFTEFLELVEDKFGLELLEEVLEMSEDEGIYTSVGSYDHRDLVKLIINLSKKTDIDAASLQRVFGQSVFKNLLASLPNKASLAHSNTTFQFIQHVERYIHVEVKKLYPDAEPPEFSFITTTEAQLVFDYKSARCMSHVCLGLIEGCSEYHGESIVVEMTPQNDDQSVVRFNLKVEK
;
A
#
# COMPACT_ATOMS: atom_id res chain seq x y z
N MET A 1 -7.82 8.90 4.47
CA MET A 1 -7.36 7.49 4.30
C MET A 1 -8.18 6.60 5.22
N LYS A 2 -8.47 5.36 4.84
CA LYS A 2 -9.25 4.44 5.70
C LYS A 2 -8.43 3.98 6.90
N GLY A 3 -9.09 3.87 8.05
CA GLY A 3 -8.44 3.60 9.34
C GLY A 3 -7.79 2.22 9.43
N ILE A 4 -8.23 1.24 8.63
CA ILE A 4 -7.57 -0.07 8.55
C ILE A 4 -6.08 0.06 8.21
N ILE A 5 -5.69 1.06 7.41
CA ILE A 5 -4.28 1.29 7.07
C ILE A 5 -3.49 1.76 8.31
N PHE A 6 -4.12 2.55 9.17
CA PHE A 6 -3.49 3.02 10.43
C PHE A 6 -3.39 1.89 11.44
N THR A 7 -4.48 1.13 11.67
CA THR A 7 -4.45 0.02 12.63
C THR A 7 -3.42 -1.03 12.26
N GLU A 8 -3.34 -1.42 10.99
CA GLU A 8 -2.34 -2.36 10.49
C GLU A 8 -0.90 -1.81 10.59
N PHE A 9 -0.72 -0.50 10.40
CA PHE A 9 0.59 0.12 10.56
C PHE A 9 1.06 0.10 12.02
N LEU A 10 0.19 0.46 12.96
CA LEU A 10 0.54 0.45 14.39
C LEU A 10 0.81 -0.96 14.87
N GLU A 11 0.00 -1.96 14.48
CA GLU A 11 0.24 -3.36 14.78
C GLU A 11 1.58 -3.85 14.25
N LEU A 12 1.94 -3.50 13.01
CA LEU A 12 3.24 -3.85 12.42
C LEU A 12 4.40 -3.22 13.20
N VAL A 13 4.27 -1.95 13.61
CA VAL A 13 5.32 -1.25 14.37
C VAL A 13 5.50 -1.91 15.74
N GLU A 14 4.41 -2.23 16.44
CA GLU A 14 4.45 -2.95 17.72
C GLU A 14 5.10 -4.33 17.58
N ASP A 15 4.69 -5.10 16.57
CA ASP A 15 5.22 -6.45 16.31
C ASP A 15 6.72 -6.46 15.98
N LYS A 16 7.20 -5.47 15.22
CA LYS A 16 8.59 -5.43 14.73
C LYS A 16 9.55 -4.73 15.68
N PHE A 17 9.09 -3.72 16.38
CA PHE A 17 9.93 -2.82 17.17
C PHE A 17 9.55 -2.76 18.65
N GLY A 18 8.40 -3.31 19.01
CA GLY A 18 7.88 -3.33 20.37
C GLY A 18 7.05 -2.11 20.74
N LEU A 19 6.27 -2.26 21.81
CA LEU A 19 5.33 -1.26 22.30
C LEU A 19 6.04 0.04 22.73
N GLU A 20 7.20 -0.05 23.37
CA GLU A 20 7.97 1.13 23.84
C GLU A 20 8.34 2.07 22.69
N LEU A 21 8.84 1.51 21.56
CA LEU A 21 9.15 2.33 20.38
C LEU A 21 7.88 2.89 19.74
N LEU A 22 6.80 2.12 19.70
CA LEU A 22 5.52 2.61 19.18
C LEU A 22 5.01 3.82 19.98
N GLU A 23 5.03 3.75 21.33
CA GLU A 23 4.64 4.85 22.20
C GLU A 23 5.49 6.10 21.97
N GLU A 24 6.81 5.95 21.82
CA GLU A 24 7.70 7.06 21.48
C GLU A 24 7.38 7.71 20.13
N VAL A 25 7.06 6.89 19.11
CA VAL A 25 6.70 7.39 17.78
C VAL A 25 5.36 8.12 17.82
N LEU A 26 4.38 7.62 18.58
CA LEU A 26 3.09 8.27 18.78
C LEU A 26 3.27 9.62 19.49
N GLU A 27 4.04 9.68 20.57
CA GLU A 27 4.35 10.92 21.29
C GLU A 27 5.03 11.96 20.37
N MET A 28 6.06 11.56 19.63
CA MET A 28 6.74 12.43 18.66
C MET A 28 5.82 12.90 17.53
N SER A 29 4.78 12.13 17.24
CA SER A 29 3.80 12.45 16.22
C SER A 29 2.62 13.28 16.75
N GLU A 30 2.55 13.53 18.06
CA GLU A 30 1.38 14.14 18.71
C GLU A 30 0.09 13.40 18.33
N ASP A 31 0.14 12.07 18.34
CA ASP A 31 -0.91 11.17 17.89
C ASP A 31 -1.29 10.22 19.04
N GLU A 32 -2.58 10.09 19.32
CA GLU A 32 -3.07 9.24 20.41
C GLU A 32 -3.10 7.74 20.04
N GLY A 33 -2.84 7.40 18.78
CA GLY A 33 -2.89 6.00 18.30
C GLY A 33 -4.30 5.41 18.28
N ILE A 34 -5.35 6.24 18.36
CA ILE A 34 -6.75 5.80 18.45
C ILE A 34 -7.39 5.80 17.07
N TYR A 35 -7.38 4.65 16.41
CA TYR A 35 -7.96 4.46 15.09
C TYR A 35 -8.97 3.32 15.08
N THR A 36 -9.99 3.44 14.22
CA THR A 36 -10.93 2.36 13.92
C THR A 36 -10.79 1.97 12.45
N SER A 37 -10.83 0.70 12.13
CA SER A 37 -10.62 0.19 10.77
C SER A 37 -11.61 0.78 9.74
N VAL A 38 -12.82 1.14 10.17
CA VAL A 38 -13.85 1.75 9.31
C VAL A 38 -13.80 3.27 9.25
N GLY A 39 -13.04 3.92 10.14
CA GLY A 39 -12.87 5.38 10.21
C GLY A 39 -12.21 5.95 8.96
N SER A 40 -12.23 7.27 8.84
CA SER A 40 -11.50 8.03 7.81
C SER A 40 -10.63 9.09 8.50
N TYR A 41 -9.33 9.09 8.18
CA TYR A 41 -8.33 9.93 8.83
C TYR A 41 -7.47 10.63 7.79
N ASP A 42 -6.78 11.69 8.20
CA ASP A 42 -5.85 12.40 7.32
C ASP A 42 -4.63 11.51 7.04
N HIS A 43 -4.30 11.32 5.79
CA HIS A 43 -3.13 10.53 5.39
C HIS A 43 -1.80 11.14 5.88
N ARG A 44 -1.78 12.46 6.16
CA ARG A 44 -0.60 13.16 6.67
C ARG A 44 -0.20 12.67 8.05
N ASP A 45 -1.16 12.20 8.86
CA ASP A 45 -0.86 11.61 10.16
C ASP A 45 -0.06 10.32 10.01
N LEU A 46 -0.44 9.44 9.06
CA LEU A 46 0.34 8.24 8.75
C LEU A 46 1.75 8.59 8.22
N VAL A 47 1.86 9.61 7.36
CA VAL A 47 3.17 10.08 6.87
C VAL A 47 4.05 10.57 8.02
N LYS A 48 3.47 11.30 8.98
CA LYS A 48 4.16 11.79 10.18
C LYS A 48 4.66 10.64 11.05
N LEU A 49 3.83 9.62 11.26
CA LEU A 49 4.21 8.38 11.98
C LEU A 49 5.39 7.68 11.28
N ILE A 50 5.33 7.50 9.97
CA ILE A 50 6.42 6.87 9.19
C ILE A 50 7.71 7.68 9.29
N ILE A 51 7.65 9.01 9.19
CA ILE A 51 8.83 9.88 9.28
C ILE A 51 9.46 9.79 10.68
N ASN A 52 8.66 9.77 11.74
CA ASN A 52 9.17 9.69 13.10
C ASN A 52 9.71 8.29 13.42
N LEU A 53 9.07 7.23 12.90
CA LEU A 53 9.61 5.87 12.95
C LEU A 53 10.98 5.78 12.23
N SER A 54 11.10 6.39 11.05
CA SER A 54 12.36 6.45 10.30
C SER A 54 13.48 7.12 11.11
N LYS A 55 13.19 8.24 11.79
CA LYS A 55 14.16 8.93 12.66
C LYS A 55 14.61 8.08 13.86
N LYS A 56 13.68 7.28 14.41
CA LYS A 56 13.98 6.43 15.58
C LYS A 56 14.75 5.18 15.24
N THR A 57 14.53 4.62 14.05
CA THR A 57 15.10 3.33 13.63
C THR A 57 16.30 3.46 12.69
N ASP A 58 16.61 4.68 12.19
CA ASP A 58 17.56 4.92 11.09
C ASP A 58 17.25 4.15 9.80
N ILE A 59 16.02 3.61 9.67
CA ILE A 59 15.53 2.98 8.43
C ILE A 59 14.86 4.07 7.59
N ASP A 60 15.22 4.17 6.32
CA ASP A 60 14.60 5.18 5.44
C ASP A 60 13.09 4.97 5.26
N ALA A 61 12.36 6.06 5.08
CA ALA A 61 10.90 6.03 5.00
C ALA A 61 10.37 5.21 3.80
N ALA A 62 11.12 5.13 2.70
CA ALA A 62 10.75 4.33 1.54
C ALA A 62 10.79 2.83 1.86
N SER A 63 11.84 2.38 2.55
CA SER A 63 11.96 1.00 3.04
C SER A 63 10.88 0.65 4.05
N LEU A 64 10.55 1.53 4.99
CA LEU A 64 9.45 1.33 5.95
C LEU A 64 8.11 1.20 5.23
N GLN A 65 7.82 2.06 4.26
CA GLN A 65 6.60 1.98 3.44
C GLN A 65 6.52 0.66 2.67
N ARG A 66 7.63 0.21 2.08
CA ARG A 66 7.70 -1.05 1.31
C ARG A 66 7.41 -2.26 2.20
N VAL A 67 8.08 -2.34 3.36
CA VAL A 67 7.85 -3.43 4.33
C VAL A 67 6.41 -3.42 4.83
N PHE A 68 5.86 -2.24 5.12
CA PHE A 68 4.46 -2.09 5.50
C PHE A 68 3.52 -2.61 4.41
N GLY A 69 3.71 -2.18 3.15
CA GLY A 69 2.89 -2.63 2.02
C GLY A 69 2.91 -4.15 1.85
N GLN A 70 4.09 -4.78 1.97
CA GLN A 70 4.25 -6.23 1.88
C GLN A 70 3.53 -6.95 3.03
N SER A 71 3.67 -6.45 4.25
CA SER A 71 3.05 -7.05 5.44
C SER A 71 1.53 -6.97 5.40
N VAL A 72 0.98 -5.81 5.04
CA VAL A 72 -0.48 -5.56 5.10
C VAL A 72 -1.27 -6.24 3.98
N PHE A 73 -0.61 -6.72 2.91
CA PHE A 73 -1.29 -7.31 1.75
C PHE A 73 -2.28 -8.41 2.13
N LYS A 74 -1.85 -9.39 2.95
CA LYS A 74 -2.69 -10.54 3.33
C LYS A 74 -3.92 -10.11 4.13
N ASN A 75 -3.77 -9.14 5.02
CA ASN A 75 -4.86 -8.62 5.86
C ASN A 75 -5.85 -7.81 5.03
N LEU A 76 -5.35 -6.97 4.11
CA LEU A 76 -6.23 -6.26 3.16
C LEU A 76 -7.00 -7.23 2.26
N LEU A 77 -6.32 -8.27 1.74
CA LEU A 77 -6.97 -9.31 0.95
C LEU A 77 -8.05 -10.05 1.76
N ALA A 78 -7.78 -10.35 3.04
CA ALA A 78 -8.74 -11.00 3.92
C ALA A 78 -9.97 -10.13 4.24
N SER A 79 -9.81 -8.81 4.29
CA SER A 79 -10.86 -7.82 4.60
C SER A 79 -11.76 -7.46 3.40
N LEU A 80 -11.46 -7.94 2.19
CA LEU A 80 -12.28 -7.65 1.01
C LEU A 80 -13.70 -8.20 1.16
N PRO A 81 -14.73 -7.37 0.93
CA PRO A 81 -16.13 -7.74 1.14
C PRO A 81 -16.64 -8.80 0.14
N ASN A 82 -16.04 -8.86 -1.05
CA ASN A 82 -16.46 -9.78 -2.12
C ASN A 82 -15.25 -10.57 -2.67
N LYS A 83 -14.90 -11.65 -1.99
CA LYS A 83 -13.83 -12.55 -2.43
C LYS A 83 -14.16 -13.32 -3.71
N ALA A 84 -15.43 -13.48 -4.05
CA ALA A 84 -15.84 -14.16 -5.29
C ALA A 84 -15.37 -13.41 -6.55
N SER A 85 -15.20 -12.08 -6.45
CA SER A 85 -14.66 -11.27 -7.55
C SER A 85 -13.21 -11.61 -7.90
N LEU A 86 -12.47 -12.23 -6.96
CA LEU A 86 -11.07 -12.64 -7.14
C LEU A 86 -10.91 -13.96 -7.90
N ALA A 87 -11.99 -14.68 -8.19
CA ALA A 87 -11.95 -16.02 -8.81
C ALA A 87 -11.19 -16.09 -10.15
N HIS A 88 -10.99 -14.95 -10.81
CA HIS A 88 -10.28 -14.83 -12.08
C HIS A 88 -8.93 -14.08 -11.97
N SER A 89 -8.46 -13.82 -10.74
CA SER A 89 -7.19 -13.13 -10.48
C SER A 89 -6.15 -14.14 -10.04
N ASN A 90 -5.66 -14.96 -10.99
CA ASN A 90 -4.75 -16.08 -10.73
C ASN A 90 -3.26 -15.66 -10.79
N THR A 91 -2.96 -14.44 -11.22
CA THR A 91 -1.62 -13.89 -11.30
C THR A 91 -1.58 -12.49 -10.67
N THR A 92 -0.40 -12.04 -10.30
CA THR A 92 -0.16 -10.69 -9.77
C THR A 92 -0.66 -9.63 -10.75
N PHE A 93 -0.40 -9.76 -12.04
CA PHE A 93 -0.85 -8.79 -13.04
C PHE A 93 -2.38 -8.73 -13.16
N GLN A 94 -3.03 -9.87 -13.14
CA GLN A 94 -4.50 -9.94 -13.13
C GLN A 94 -5.07 -9.32 -11.85
N PHE A 95 -4.44 -9.58 -10.70
CA PHE A 95 -4.86 -8.99 -9.43
C PHE A 95 -4.73 -7.47 -9.42
N ILE A 96 -3.60 -6.91 -9.86
CA ILE A 96 -3.39 -5.45 -9.95
C ILE A 96 -4.45 -4.80 -10.85
N GLN A 97 -4.76 -5.40 -12.00
CA GLN A 97 -5.81 -4.91 -12.89
C GLN A 97 -7.20 -5.00 -12.22
N HIS A 98 -7.44 -6.07 -11.45
CA HIS A 98 -8.69 -6.23 -10.70
C HIS A 98 -8.84 -5.19 -9.59
N VAL A 99 -7.73 -4.83 -8.89
CA VAL A 99 -7.72 -3.77 -7.88
C VAL A 99 -8.29 -2.48 -8.46
N GLU A 100 -7.79 -2.04 -9.59
CA GLU A 100 -8.26 -0.79 -10.23
C GLU A 100 -9.70 -0.88 -10.72
N ARG A 101 -10.04 -1.95 -11.42
CA ARG A 101 -11.34 -2.08 -12.10
C ARG A 101 -12.51 -2.37 -11.15
N TYR A 102 -12.24 -3.01 -10.00
CA TYR A 102 -13.28 -3.48 -9.09
C TYR A 102 -13.07 -3.02 -7.66
N ILE A 103 -11.90 -3.26 -7.06
CA ILE A 103 -11.70 -3.00 -5.63
C ILE A 103 -11.76 -1.50 -5.34
N HIS A 104 -11.03 -0.68 -6.07
CA HIS A 104 -11.08 0.79 -5.91
C HIS A 104 -12.47 1.35 -6.18
N VAL A 105 -13.19 0.81 -7.15
CA VAL A 105 -14.58 1.21 -7.46
C VAL A 105 -15.53 0.84 -6.31
N GLU A 106 -15.43 -0.38 -5.75
CA GLU A 106 -16.25 -0.79 -4.61
C GLU A 106 -15.91 0.01 -3.35
N VAL A 107 -14.64 0.29 -3.11
CA VAL A 107 -14.23 1.17 -2.00
C VAL A 107 -14.85 2.56 -2.12
N LYS A 108 -14.85 3.17 -3.31
CA LYS A 108 -15.50 4.47 -3.56
C LYS A 108 -17.03 4.43 -3.36
N LYS A 109 -17.69 3.32 -3.70
CA LYS A 109 -19.13 3.14 -3.48
C LYS A 109 -19.47 3.02 -1.99
N LEU A 110 -18.69 2.23 -1.24
CA LEU A 110 -18.90 2.02 0.19
C LEU A 110 -18.48 3.24 1.02
N TYR A 111 -17.48 3.97 0.56
CA TYR A 111 -16.89 5.11 1.24
C TYR A 111 -16.71 6.26 0.24
N PRO A 112 -17.72 7.11 0.03
CA PRO A 112 -17.68 8.19 -0.97
C PRO A 112 -16.58 9.22 -0.75
N ASP A 113 -16.08 9.34 0.50
CA ASP A 113 -14.94 10.18 0.90
C ASP A 113 -13.57 9.54 0.66
N ALA A 114 -13.54 8.28 0.23
CA ALA A 114 -12.29 7.59 -0.05
C ALA A 114 -11.69 8.01 -1.40
N GLU A 115 -10.41 8.33 -1.38
CA GLU A 115 -9.62 8.66 -2.57
C GLU A 115 -8.52 7.59 -2.76
N PRO A 116 -8.84 6.41 -3.26
CA PRO A 116 -7.79 5.42 -3.57
C PRO A 116 -6.86 5.95 -4.66
N PRO A 117 -5.64 5.42 -4.77
CA PRO A 117 -4.77 5.72 -5.89
C PRO A 117 -5.41 5.27 -7.21
N GLU A 118 -4.98 5.87 -8.31
CA GLU A 118 -5.44 5.58 -9.67
C GLU A 118 -4.32 4.88 -10.45
N PHE A 119 -4.66 3.79 -11.15
CA PHE A 119 -3.71 3.06 -12.01
C PHE A 119 -4.07 3.25 -13.48
N SER A 120 -3.21 3.92 -14.22
CA SER A 120 -3.36 4.11 -15.67
C SER A 120 -2.47 3.11 -16.40
N PHE A 121 -3.06 2.03 -16.95
CA PHE A 121 -2.32 0.98 -17.63
C PHE A 121 -1.83 1.41 -19.00
N ILE A 122 -0.54 1.15 -19.29
CA ILE A 122 0.16 1.50 -20.53
C ILE A 122 0.46 0.24 -21.34
N THR A 123 1.01 -0.79 -20.69
CA THR A 123 1.30 -2.08 -21.30
C THR A 123 0.73 -3.18 -20.43
N THR A 124 0.04 -4.12 -21.07
CA THR A 124 -0.54 -5.29 -20.40
C THR A 124 -0.33 -6.52 -21.27
N THR A 125 0.64 -7.34 -20.87
CA THR A 125 0.95 -8.65 -21.49
C THR A 125 1.10 -9.70 -20.39
N GLU A 126 1.27 -10.95 -20.75
CA GLU A 126 1.56 -12.03 -19.78
C GLU A 126 2.95 -11.86 -19.12
N ALA A 127 3.92 -11.26 -19.83
CA ALA A 127 5.29 -11.11 -19.35
C ALA A 127 5.60 -9.75 -18.73
N GLN A 128 4.79 -8.72 -19.03
CA GLN A 128 5.04 -7.34 -18.60
C GLN A 128 3.75 -6.58 -18.34
N LEU A 129 3.74 -5.85 -17.22
CA LEU A 129 2.71 -4.89 -16.87
C LEU A 129 3.36 -3.53 -16.61
N VAL A 130 2.93 -2.48 -17.34
CA VAL A 130 3.37 -1.11 -17.13
C VAL A 130 2.16 -0.23 -16.81
N PHE A 131 2.23 0.52 -15.72
CA PHE A 131 1.17 1.47 -15.37
C PHE A 131 1.73 2.67 -14.61
N ASP A 132 1.01 3.79 -14.69
CA ASP A 132 1.24 4.97 -13.87
C ASP A 132 0.35 4.90 -12.62
N TYR A 133 0.99 4.86 -11.47
CA TYR A 133 0.38 5.06 -10.16
C TYR A 133 0.23 6.56 -9.92
N LYS A 134 -0.99 7.02 -9.63
CA LYS A 134 -1.29 8.43 -9.32
C LYS A 134 -1.90 8.54 -7.93
N SER A 135 -1.30 9.33 -7.07
CA SER A 135 -1.82 9.56 -5.73
C SER A 135 -1.26 10.85 -5.13
N ALA A 136 -2.14 11.72 -4.67
CA ALA A 136 -1.73 12.91 -3.91
C ALA A 136 -1.06 12.59 -2.56
N ARG A 137 -1.08 11.31 -2.13
CA ARG A 137 -0.47 10.86 -0.88
C ARG A 137 1.01 10.53 -1.01
N CYS A 138 1.54 10.43 -2.24
CA CYS A 138 2.95 10.13 -2.54
C CYS A 138 3.49 8.88 -1.80
N MET A 139 2.66 7.81 -1.73
CA MET A 139 2.99 6.55 -1.02
C MET A 139 3.25 5.41 -2.00
N SER A 140 4.05 5.67 -3.04
CA SER A 140 4.36 4.69 -4.08
C SER A 140 5.13 3.46 -3.56
N HIS A 141 5.91 3.62 -2.49
CA HIS A 141 6.62 2.50 -1.88
C HIS A 141 5.70 1.56 -1.09
N VAL A 142 4.56 2.04 -0.57
CA VAL A 142 3.51 1.15 -0.05
C VAL A 142 2.92 0.32 -1.20
N CYS A 143 2.67 0.95 -2.36
CA CYS A 143 2.21 0.23 -3.56
C CYS A 143 3.22 -0.83 -4.00
N LEU A 144 4.53 -0.51 -4.00
CA LEU A 144 5.61 -1.49 -4.26
C LEU A 144 5.50 -2.70 -3.32
N GLY A 145 5.42 -2.46 -2.02
CA GLY A 145 5.29 -3.53 -1.03
C GLY A 145 4.03 -4.38 -1.23
N LEU A 146 2.89 -3.76 -1.55
CA LEU A 146 1.65 -4.48 -1.87
C LEU A 146 1.81 -5.37 -3.12
N ILE A 147 2.52 -4.91 -4.15
CA ILE A 147 2.83 -5.70 -5.34
C ILE A 147 3.69 -6.91 -4.99
N GLU A 148 4.71 -6.71 -4.15
CA GLU A 148 5.58 -7.79 -3.67
C GLU A 148 4.83 -8.81 -2.82
N GLY A 149 3.99 -8.36 -1.90
CA GLY A 149 3.12 -9.24 -1.11
C GLY A 149 2.13 -10.02 -2.00
N CYS A 150 1.63 -9.40 -3.07
CA CYS A 150 0.79 -10.05 -4.06
C CYS A 150 1.56 -11.11 -4.86
N SER A 151 2.78 -10.80 -5.31
CA SER A 151 3.61 -11.76 -6.07
C SER A 151 4.00 -12.98 -5.22
N GLU A 152 4.34 -12.75 -3.95
CA GLU A 152 4.57 -13.83 -2.98
C GLU A 152 3.32 -14.71 -2.78
N TYR A 153 2.15 -14.09 -2.67
CA TYR A 153 0.87 -14.79 -2.52
C TYR A 153 0.56 -15.70 -3.72
N HIS A 154 0.88 -15.26 -4.94
CA HIS A 154 0.71 -16.05 -6.17
C HIS A 154 1.89 -16.99 -6.47
N GLY A 155 2.98 -16.94 -5.69
CA GLY A 155 4.18 -17.74 -5.94
C GLY A 155 4.92 -17.34 -7.22
N GLU A 156 4.84 -16.05 -7.59
CA GLU A 156 5.48 -15.50 -8.78
C GLU A 156 6.74 -14.71 -8.42
N SER A 157 7.78 -14.77 -9.26
CA SER A 157 8.94 -13.89 -9.18
C SER A 157 8.77 -12.73 -10.16
N ILE A 158 8.69 -11.52 -9.62
CA ILE A 158 8.44 -10.30 -10.40
C ILE A 158 9.48 -9.24 -10.05
N VAL A 159 10.18 -8.75 -11.08
CA VAL A 159 11.03 -7.57 -10.97
C VAL A 159 10.18 -6.32 -11.15
N VAL A 160 10.34 -5.36 -10.25
CA VAL A 160 9.63 -4.07 -10.29
C VAL A 160 10.62 -2.93 -10.40
N GLU A 161 10.49 -2.13 -11.44
CA GLU A 161 11.20 -0.87 -11.63
C GLU A 161 10.21 0.29 -11.41
N MET A 162 10.59 1.28 -10.60
CA MET A 162 9.81 2.48 -10.34
C MET A 162 10.51 3.71 -10.91
N THR A 163 9.77 4.56 -11.62
CA THR A 163 10.31 5.80 -12.19
C THR A 163 9.33 6.94 -11.91
N PRO A 164 9.69 7.94 -11.08
CA PRO A 164 8.88 9.15 -10.90
C PRO A 164 8.64 9.84 -12.24
N GLN A 165 7.42 10.31 -12.47
CA GLN A 165 7.01 11.00 -13.70
C GLN A 165 6.87 12.51 -13.48
N ASN A 166 6.95 12.97 -12.23
CA ASN A 166 6.93 14.37 -11.83
C ASN A 166 7.76 14.59 -10.55
N ASP A 167 8.07 15.86 -10.27
CA ASP A 167 8.99 16.23 -9.18
C ASP A 167 8.44 15.93 -7.79
N ASP A 168 7.13 16.02 -7.59
CA ASP A 168 6.46 15.76 -6.31
C ASP A 168 6.15 14.27 -6.07
N GLN A 169 6.51 13.40 -7.02
CA GLN A 169 6.27 11.95 -6.97
C GLN A 169 4.80 11.54 -6.77
N SER A 170 3.86 12.43 -7.09
CA SER A 170 2.43 12.09 -7.11
C SER A 170 2.07 11.17 -8.28
N VAL A 171 2.93 11.09 -9.29
CA VAL A 171 2.83 10.14 -10.40
C VAL A 171 4.12 9.34 -10.51
N VAL A 172 4.01 8.01 -10.35
CA VAL A 172 5.16 7.09 -10.46
C VAL A 172 4.82 5.97 -11.44
N ARG A 173 5.69 5.75 -12.42
CA ARG A 173 5.59 4.64 -13.35
C ARG A 173 6.13 3.37 -12.73
N PHE A 174 5.33 2.34 -12.74
CA PHE A 174 5.69 0.97 -12.38
C PHE A 174 5.87 0.14 -13.65
N ASN A 175 7.01 -0.52 -13.78
CA ASN A 175 7.30 -1.48 -14.85
C ASN A 175 7.62 -2.82 -14.21
N LEU A 176 6.70 -3.76 -14.34
CA LEU A 176 6.75 -5.09 -13.76
C LEU A 176 7.08 -6.11 -14.85
N LYS A 177 8.01 -7.01 -14.56
CA LYS A 177 8.38 -8.12 -15.47
C LYS A 177 8.41 -9.43 -14.69
N VAL A 178 7.82 -10.48 -15.28
CA VAL A 178 7.93 -11.84 -14.73
C VAL A 178 9.34 -12.37 -14.97
N GLU A 179 10.02 -12.81 -13.91
CA GLU A 179 11.26 -13.58 -14.04
C GLU A 179 10.94 -15.02 -14.47
N LYS A 180 11.70 -15.52 -15.41
CA LYS A 180 11.56 -16.91 -15.90
C LYS A 180 12.43 -17.87 -15.09
#